data_a68f10d5c1f06957d0f4cd5eab498921
#
_entry.id   a68f10d5c1f06957d0f4cd5eab498921
#
_cell.length_a   1.000
_cell.length_b   1.000
_cell.length_c   1.000
_cell.angle_alpha   90.00
_cell.angle_beta   90.00
_cell.angle_gamma   90.00
#
_symmetry.space_group_name_H-M   'P 1'
#
loop_
_entity.id
_entity.type
_entity.pdbx_description
1 polymer ?
#
loop_
_entity_poly.entity_id
_entity_poly.type
_entity_poly.pdbx_seq_one_letter_code
_entity_poly.pdbx_strand_id
1 'polypeptide(L)'
;EPNVQFRDVSIAYRSVKGDDRLVFDGLDLEIRRGEKIALIGSNGAGKSTLMKLMVGLLKPGTGDILLNGESTRKKKTEQLSKSISLVYQNPEEMFIKDSIRADIAYAMQVRDVENWQARTDELLARFRLTELQDRDGRLLSGGQMRRASLAIGVALNPGILLLDEPTANLDIATRKEIMRTLTDMKDITETVMIATHDMQLVCEWAQRIVVLCRGRVVADGTRDEIFGNQEILDTVGIRPPEIFSMGQALDSRAFCYT
;
A
#
# COMPACT_ATOMS: atom_id res chain seq x y z
N GLU A 1 -20.31 1.89 -3.20
CA GLU A 1 -19.77 3.15 -3.75
C GLU A 1 -18.24 3.12 -3.72
N PRO A 2 -17.56 3.67 -4.75
CA PRO A 2 -16.12 3.73 -4.76
C PRO A 2 -15.60 4.69 -3.68
N ASN A 3 -14.55 4.23 -2.98
CA ASN A 3 -13.88 5.01 -1.97
C ASN A 3 -12.90 6.04 -2.59
N VAL A 4 -12.18 5.61 -3.63
CA VAL A 4 -11.32 6.47 -4.47
C VAL A 4 -11.60 6.21 -5.93
N GLN A 5 -11.65 7.28 -6.73
CA GLN A 5 -11.79 7.20 -8.18
C GLN A 5 -10.76 8.08 -8.86
N PHE A 6 -9.98 7.50 -9.74
CA PHE A 6 -9.19 8.21 -10.74
C PHE A 6 -10.03 8.36 -12.00
N ARG A 7 -10.15 9.57 -12.52
CA ARG A 7 -10.92 9.90 -13.71
C ARG A 7 -10.02 10.63 -14.70
N ASP A 8 -9.64 9.94 -15.77
CA ASP A 8 -8.82 10.48 -16.86
C ASP A 8 -7.55 11.20 -16.36
N VAL A 9 -6.87 10.58 -15.37
CA VAL A 9 -5.73 11.18 -14.67
C VAL A 9 -4.47 11.08 -15.49
N SER A 10 -3.87 12.24 -15.81
CA SER A 10 -2.54 12.31 -16.43
C SER A 10 -1.57 13.09 -15.55
N ILE A 11 -0.33 12.63 -15.48
CA ILE A 11 0.77 13.27 -14.77
C ILE A 11 2.10 13.00 -15.45
N ALA A 12 2.94 14.04 -15.53
CA ALA A 12 4.32 13.93 -15.98
C ALA A 12 5.27 14.55 -14.94
N TYR A 13 6.47 13.98 -14.80
CA TYR A 13 7.56 14.60 -14.05
C TYR A 13 8.36 15.49 -14.97
N ARG A 14 8.57 16.74 -14.56
CA ARG A 14 9.45 17.67 -15.28
C ARG A 14 10.90 17.21 -15.17
N SER A 15 11.57 17.06 -16.30
CA SER A 15 13.00 16.81 -16.34
C SER A 15 13.77 18.13 -16.36
N VAL A 16 14.88 18.19 -15.61
CA VAL A 16 15.81 19.33 -15.66
C VAL A 16 16.42 19.50 -17.08
N LYS A 17 16.40 18.43 -17.91
CA LYS A 17 16.97 18.42 -19.27
C LYS A 17 15.94 18.64 -20.38
N GLY A 18 14.68 18.96 -20.06
CA GLY A 18 13.69 19.45 -21.03
C GLY A 18 12.67 18.44 -21.53
N ASP A 19 12.88 17.14 -21.36
CA ASP A 19 11.88 16.13 -21.75
C ASP A 19 11.07 15.70 -20.53
N ASP A 20 9.79 16.08 -20.47
CA ASP A 20 8.87 15.68 -19.43
C ASP A 20 8.64 14.16 -19.52
N ARG A 21 8.85 13.45 -18.40
CA ARG A 21 8.58 12.02 -18.31
C ARG A 21 7.11 11.81 -17.94
N LEU A 22 6.32 11.42 -18.91
CA LEU A 22 4.92 11.01 -18.70
C LEU A 22 4.89 9.76 -17.84
N VAL A 23 4.08 9.76 -16.77
CA VAL A 23 3.87 8.62 -15.89
C VAL A 23 2.50 8.01 -16.13
N PHE A 24 1.43 8.81 -16.13
CA PHE A 24 0.08 8.39 -16.46
C PHE A 24 -0.46 9.23 -17.59
N ASP A 25 -1.24 8.62 -18.46
CA ASP A 25 -1.92 9.22 -19.61
C ASP A 25 -3.36 8.69 -19.66
N GLY A 26 -4.28 9.45 -19.07
CA GLY A 26 -5.69 9.08 -19.01
C GLY A 26 -5.96 7.85 -18.12
N LEU A 27 -5.38 7.82 -16.92
CA LEU A 27 -5.58 6.69 -15.99
C LEU A 27 -6.98 6.75 -15.36
N ASP A 28 -7.74 5.66 -15.55
CA ASP A 28 -8.98 5.38 -14.84
C ASP A 28 -8.77 4.20 -13.87
N LEU A 29 -9.19 4.38 -12.61
CA LEU A 29 -9.13 3.32 -11.60
C LEU A 29 -10.13 3.61 -10.48
N GLU A 30 -10.85 2.60 -10.04
CA GLU A 30 -11.73 2.68 -8.87
C GLU A 30 -11.22 1.77 -7.75
N ILE A 31 -11.24 2.28 -6.51
CA ILE A 31 -10.95 1.53 -5.30
C ILE A 31 -12.19 1.57 -4.43
N ARG A 32 -12.70 0.41 -4.06
CA ARG A 32 -13.90 0.29 -3.26
C ARG A 32 -13.56 0.11 -1.79
N ARG A 33 -14.50 0.45 -0.95
CA ARG A 33 -14.40 0.27 0.50
C ARG A 33 -14.29 -1.21 0.85
N GLY A 34 -13.39 -1.55 1.77
CA GLY A 34 -13.20 -2.91 2.26
C GLY A 34 -12.32 -3.80 1.40
N GLU A 35 -11.77 -3.28 0.28
CA GLU A 35 -10.90 -4.07 -0.59
C GLU A 35 -9.49 -4.24 -0.03
N LYS A 36 -8.92 -5.41 -0.28
CA LYS A 36 -7.49 -5.73 -0.11
C LYS A 36 -6.86 -5.85 -1.49
N ILE A 37 -6.15 -4.80 -1.89
CA ILE A 37 -5.64 -4.64 -3.25
C ILE A 37 -4.13 -4.79 -3.27
N ALA A 38 -3.61 -5.65 -4.13
CA ALA A 38 -2.21 -5.62 -4.53
C ALA A 38 -2.05 -4.81 -5.83
N LEU A 39 -1.22 -3.79 -5.77
CA LEU A 39 -0.79 -3.01 -6.92
C LEU A 39 0.55 -3.55 -7.39
N ILE A 40 0.58 -4.25 -8.52
CA ILE A 40 1.77 -4.88 -9.05
C ILE A 40 2.19 -4.25 -10.39
N GLY A 41 3.44 -4.43 -10.75
CA GLY A 41 4.02 -3.89 -11.98
C GLY A 41 5.52 -3.74 -11.87
N SER A 42 6.19 -3.58 -13.01
CA SER A 42 7.63 -3.38 -13.07
C SER A 42 8.07 -2.08 -12.37
N ASN A 43 9.37 -1.98 -12.07
CA ASN A 43 9.94 -0.74 -11.56
C ASN A 43 9.71 0.40 -12.56
N GLY A 44 9.22 1.53 -12.07
CA GLY A 44 8.87 2.67 -12.90
C GLY A 44 7.50 2.59 -13.58
N ALA A 45 6.66 1.57 -13.29
CA ALA A 45 5.29 1.47 -13.81
C ALA A 45 4.34 2.55 -13.29
N GLY A 46 4.70 3.27 -12.21
CA GLY A 46 3.90 4.33 -11.62
C GLY A 46 3.26 4.01 -10.27
N LYS A 47 3.59 2.86 -9.64
CA LYS A 47 2.97 2.44 -8.37
C LYS A 47 3.07 3.50 -7.27
N SER A 48 4.29 3.95 -6.96
CA SER A 48 4.49 4.98 -5.92
C SER A 48 3.90 6.34 -6.31
N THR A 49 3.87 6.68 -7.61
CA THR A 49 3.20 7.89 -8.12
C THR A 49 1.69 7.83 -7.88
N LEU A 50 1.06 6.68 -8.14
CA LEU A 50 -0.36 6.47 -7.87
C LEU A 50 -0.69 6.68 -6.39
N MET A 51 0.11 6.09 -5.49
CA MET A 51 -0.07 6.27 -4.05
C MET A 51 0.13 7.71 -3.59
N LYS A 52 1.15 8.40 -4.11
CA LYS A 52 1.40 9.83 -3.81
C LYS A 52 0.28 10.74 -4.29
N LEU A 53 -0.34 10.43 -5.43
CA LEU A 53 -1.53 11.12 -5.92
C LEU A 53 -2.73 10.93 -4.97
N MET A 54 -2.95 9.71 -4.46
CA MET A 54 -4.05 9.41 -3.54
C MET A 54 -3.95 10.21 -2.23
N VAL A 55 -2.76 10.35 -1.67
CA VAL A 55 -2.54 11.11 -0.42
C VAL A 55 -2.35 12.62 -0.65
N GLY A 56 -2.37 13.07 -1.92
CA GLY A 56 -2.26 14.48 -2.28
C GLY A 56 -0.84 15.06 -2.20
N LEU A 57 0.19 14.22 -2.07
CA LEU A 57 1.60 14.61 -2.19
C LEU A 57 1.96 15.03 -3.60
N LEU A 58 1.25 14.48 -4.59
CA LEU A 58 1.26 14.90 -5.97
C LEU A 58 -0.15 15.32 -6.37
N LYS A 59 -0.24 16.23 -7.34
CA LYS A 59 -1.51 16.63 -7.96
C LYS A 59 -1.53 16.19 -9.41
N PRO A 60 -2.68 15.74 -9.94
CA PRO A 60 -2.78 15.38 -11.35
C PRO A 60 -2.61 16.62 -12.22
N GLY A 61 -1.93 16.45 -13.36
CA GLY A 61 -1.84 17.47 -14.39
C GLY A 61 -3.21 17.72 -15.04
N THR A 62 -3.85 16.64 -15.49
CA THR A 62 -5.24 16.63 -15.98
C THR A 62 -6.06 15.54 -15.30
N GLY A 63 -7.36 15.51 -15.54
CA GLY A 63 -8.27 14.57 -14.89
C GLY A 63 -8.54 14.93 -13.42
N ASP A 64 -9.16 14.07 -12.66
CA ASP A 64 -9.47 14.30 -11.26
C ASP A 64 -9.37 13.00 -10.42
N ILE A 65 -9.11 13.18 -9.13
CA ILE A 65 -9.13 12.09 -8.15
C ILE A 65 -10.20 12.42 -7.14
N LEU A 66 -11.19 11.56 -7.01
CA LEU A 66 -12.26 11.71 -6.04
C LEU A 66 -12.01 10.82 -4.83
N LEU A 67 -12.20 11.35 -3.64
CA LEU A 67 -12.25 10.63 -2.38
C LEU A 67 -13.67 10.73 -1.82
N ASN A 68 -14.35 9.60 -1.67
CA ASN A 68 -15.75 9.54 -1.26
C ASN A 68 -16.66 10.47 -2.11
N GLY A 69 -16.44 10.52 -3.41
CA GLY A 69 -17.18 11.36 -4.35
C GLY A 69 -16.75 12.82 -4.44
N GLU A 70 -15.83 13.28 -3.57
CA GLU A 70 -15.36 14.66 -3.57
C GLU A 70 -13.96 14.80 -4.19
N SER A 71 -13.79 15.81 -5.07
CA SER A 71 -12.50 16.11 -5.69
C SER A 71 -11.39 16.42 -4.67
N THR A 72 -10.22 15.82 -4.89
CA THR A 72 -9.04 16.07 -4.06
C THR A 72 -8.20 17.25 -4.55
N ARG A 73 -8.50 17.85 -5.70
CA ARG A 73 -7.69 18.91 -6.33
C ARG A 73 -7.40 20.07 -5.40
N LYS A 74 -8.42 20.54 -4.66
CA LYS A 74 -8.34 21.69 -3.76
C LYS A 74 -8.03 21.28 -2.31
N LYS A 75 -8.01 19.99 -2.00
CA LYS A 75 -7.73 19.50 -0.65
C LYS A 75 -6.23 19.50 -0.39
N LYS A 76 -5.82 19.96 0.79
CA LYS A 76 -4.44 19.85 1.26
C LYS A 76 -4.18 18.42 1.75
N THR A 77 -2.89 18.03 1.74
CA THR A 77 -2.45 16.71 2.24
C THR A 77 -2.93 16.45 3.67
N GLU A 78 -2.91 17.47 4.55
CA GLU A 78 -3.40 17.36 5.94
C GLU A 78 -4.88 17.01 6.04
N GLN A 79 -5.70 17.45 5.08
CA GLN A 79 -7.12 17.11 5.04
C GLN A 79 -7.33 15.67 4.56
N LEU A 80 -6.56 15.24 3.56
CA LEU A 80 -6.62 13.88 3.01
C LEU A 80 -6.08 12.85 3.99
N SER A 81 -5.06 13.19 4.79
CA SER A 81 -4.42 12.28 5.74
C SER A 81 -5.31 11.86 6.92
N LYS A 82 -6.51 12.46 7.07
CA LYS A 82 -7.54 11.96 7.98
C LYS A 82 -8.21 10.67 7.46
N SER A 83 -8.20 10.49 6.15
CA SER A 83 -8.90 9.37 5.49
C SER A 83 -7.96 8.37 4.83
N ILE A 84 -6.79 8.83 4.37
CA ILE A 84 -5.80 8.00 3.67
C ILE A 84 -4.44 8.18 4.32
N SER A 85 -3.77 7.08 4.64
CA SER A 85 -2.38 7.07 5.12
C SER A 85 -1.48 6.32 4.17
N LEU A 86 -0.23 6.77 4.05
CA LEU A 86 0.82 6.12 3.25
C LEU A 86 2.00 5.75 4.15
N VAL A 87 2.35 4.48 4.14
CA VAL A 87 3.58 3.96 4.75
C VAL A 87 4.62 3.77 3.63
N TYR A 88 5.74 4.46 3.77
CA TYR A 88 6.80 4.49 2.76
C TYR A 88 7.59 3.18 2.70
N GLN A 89 8.20 2.95 1.53
CA GLN A 89 9.10 1.83 1.31
C GLN A 89 10.29 1.85 2.28
N ASN A 90 10.90 3.02 2.49
CA ASN A 90 11.93 3.21 3.51
C ASN A 90 11.25 3.59 4.84
N PRO A 91 11.23 2.70 5.86
CA PRO A 91 10.55 2.98 7.12
C PRO A 91 11.18 4.13 7.90
N GLU A 92 12.46 4.46 7.67
CA GLU A 92 13.15 5.57 8.33
C GLU A 92 12.48 6.93 8.05
N GLU A 93 11.85 7.09 6.88
CA GLU A 93 11.13 8.30 6.51
C GLU A 93 9.89 8.58 7.37
N MET A 94 9.43 7.58 8.13
CA MET A 94 8.29 7.72 9.05
C MET A 94 8.69 8.27 10.43
N PHE A 95 9.98 8.26 10.79
CA PHE A 95 10.46 8.66 12.11
C PHE A 95 10.98 10.10 12.11
N ILE A 96 10.31 10.96 12.89
CA ILE A 96 10.61 12.40 13.02
C ILE A 96 10.87 12.83 14.46
N LYS A 97 10.60 11.95 15.44
CA LYS A 97 10.79 12.17 16.88
C LYS A 97 11.94 11.30 17.41
N ASP A 98 12.23 11.49 18.68
CA ASP A 98 13.33 10.79 19.36
C ASP A 98 12.91 9.46 19.96
N SER A 99 11.62 9.10 19.85
CA SER A 99 11.12 7.82 20.32
C SER A 99 9.91 7.34 19.51
N ILE A 100 9.75 6.01 19.44
CA ILE A 100 8.61 5.37 18.77
C ILE A 100 7.29 5.86 19.34
N ARG A 101 7.18 5.97 20.67
CA ARG A 101 5.98 6.47 21.34
C ARG A 101 5.62 7.86 20.84
N ALA A 102 6.61 8.76 20.76
CA ALA A 102 6.40 10.12 20.29
C ALA A 102 6.02 10.18 18.80
N ASP A 103 6.62 9.33 17.96
CA ASP A 103 6.26 9.23 16.53
C ASP A 103 4.81 8.77 16.33
N ILE A 104 4.40 7.70 17.03
CA ILE A 104 3.01 7.19 16.95
C ILE A 104 2.01 8.25 17.44
N ALA A 105 2.32 8.95 18.53
CA ALA A 105 1.44 9.95 19.13
C ALA A 105 1.35 11.25 18.30
N TYR A 106 2.39 11.60 17.57
CA TYR A 106 2.56 12.95 16.99
C TYR A 106 1.37 13.41 16.13
N ALA A 107 0.95 12.59 15.18
CA ALA A 107 -0.15 12.98 14.30
C ALA A 107 -1.49 13.14 15.05
N MET A 108 -1.71 12.36 16.10
CA MET A 108 -2.89 12.44 16.95
C MET A 108 -2.85 13.69 17.83
N GLN A 109 -1.68 14.02 18.40
CA GLN A 109 -1.49 15.25 19.20
C GLN A 109 -1.73 16.51 18.39
N VAL A 110 -1.12 16.61 17.19
CA VAL A 110 -1.28 17.77 16.31
C VAL A 110 -2.73 18.01 15.87
N ARG A 111 -3.56 16.96 15.91
CA ARG A 111 -4.97 17.01 15.52
C ARG A 111 -5.95 17.00 16.70
N ASP A 112 -5.45 17.15 17.92
CA ASP A 112 -6.25 17.15 19.15
C ASP A 112 -7.19 15.93 19.24
N VAL A 113 -6.68 14.73 18.83
CA VAL A 113 -7.46 13.50 18.93
C VAL A 113 -7.67 13.15 20.40
N GLU A 114 -8.93 12.98 20.81
CA GLU A 114 -9.26 12.55 22.17
C GLU A 114 -8.63 11.19 22.49
N ASN A 115 -8.17 11.03 23.73
CA ASN A 115 -7.59 9.78 24.25
C ASN A 115 -6.38 9.26 23.43
N TRP A 116 -5.61 10.14 22.77
CA TRP A 116 -4.44 9.77 22.00
C TRP A 116 -3.43 8.94 22.80
N GLN A 117 -3.32 9.15 24.12
CA GLN A 117 -2.44 8.39 25.00
C GLN A 117 -2.83 6.92 25.03
N ALA A 118 -4.12 6.64 25.30
CA ALA A 118 -4.64 5.26 25.34
C ALA A 118 -4.51 4.58 23.97
N ARG A 119 -4.76 5.33 22.89
CA ARG A 119 -4.57 4.83 21.53
C ARG A 119 -3.10 4.53 21.23
N THR A 120 -2.18 5.35 21.70
CA THR A 120 -0.74 5.09 21.56
C THR A 120 -0.34 3.81 22.30
N ASP A 121 -0.81 3.61 23.53
CA ASP A 121 -0.54 2.40 24.32
C ASP A 121 -1.10 1.15 23.63
N GLU A 122 -2.31 1.22 23.11
CA GLU A 122 -2.93 0.14 22.33
C GLU A 122 -2.08 -0.24 21.11
N LEU A 123 -1.63 0.75 20.32
CA LEU A 123 -0.82 0.52 19.13
C LEU A 123 0.55 -0.05 19.47
N LEU A 124 1.21 0.48 20.52
CA LEU A 124 2.48 -0.07 21.01
C LEU A 124 2.36 -1.56 21.37
N ALA A 125 1.30 -1.94 22.10
CA ALA A 125 1.04 -3.31 22.47
C ALA A 125 0.73 -4.19 21.24
N ARG A 126 -0.16 -3.73 20.36
CA ARG A 126 -0.61 -4.47 19.18
C ARG A 126 0.51 -4.74 18.18
N PHE A 127 1.42 -3.79 17.99
CA PHE A 127 2.57 -3.93 17.10
C PHE A 127 3.83 -4.47 17.81
N ARG A 128 3.70 -4.92 19.08
CA ARG A 128 4.81 -5.48 19.89
C ARG A 128 5.99 -4.51 20.00
N LEU A 129 5.69 -3.27 20.35
CA LEU A 129 6.66 -2.17 20.46
C LEU A 129 6.80 -1.63 21.88
N THR A 130 6.04 -2.16 22.85
CA THR A 130 6.01 -1.66 24.23
C THR A 130 7.40 -1.57 24.86
N GLU A 131 8.23 -2.62 24.72
CA GLU A 131 9.60 -2.65 25.25
C GLU A 131 10.57 -1.73 24.48
N LEU A 132 10.17 -1.23 23.32
CA LEU A 132 10.97 -0.41 22.43
C LEU A 132 10.51 1.04 22.38
N GLN A 133 9.45 1.38 23.11
CA GLN A 133 8.71 2.63 22.98
C GLN A 133 9.54 3.90 23.13
N ASP A 134 10.58 3.84 24.00
CA ASP A 134 11.45 4.97 24.31
C ASP A 134 12.70 5.04 23.39
N ARG A 135 12.83 4.10 22.46
CA ARG A 135 13.94 4.10 21.50
C ARG A 135 13.62 4.94 20.28
N ASP A 136 14.67 5.53 19.73
CA ASP A 136 14.61 6.15 18.40
C ASP A 136 14.32 5.07 17.34
N GLY A 137 13.26 5.28 16.55
CA GLY A 137 12.84 4.33 15.53
C GLY A 137 13.90 4.05 14.47
N ARG A 138 14.78 5.01 14.20
CA ARG A 138 15.88 4.89 13.23
C ARG A 138 17.01 3.95 13.68
N LEU A 139 17.05 3.60 14.97
CA LEU A 139 18.05 2.71 15.56
C LEU A 139 17.55 1.26 15.76
N LEU A 140 16.39 0.94 15.25
CA LEU A 140 15.78 -0.38 15.37
C LEU A 140 16.25 -1.35 14.27
N SER A 141 15.99 -2.64 14.45
CA SER A 141 16.13 -3.63 13.37
C SER A 141 15.10 -3.37 12.26
N GLY A 142 15.36 -3.84 11.05
CA GLY A 142 14.46 -3.63 9.90
C GLY A 142 13.03 -4.07 10.16
N GLY A 143 12.82 -5.23 10.82
CA GLY A 143 11.48 -5.71 11.18
C GLY A 143 10.81 -4.85 12.26
N GLN A 144 11.57 -4.40 13.27
CA GLN A 144 11.06 -3.50 14.29
C GLN A 144 10.69 -2.13 13.70
N MET A 145 11.55 -1.56 12.84
CA MET A 145 11.25 -0.33 12.09
C MET A 145 9.97 -0.48 11.26
N ARG A 146 9.81 -1.61 10.57
CA ARG A 146 8.62 -1.86 9.76
C ARG A 146 7.36 -1.92 10.61
N ARG A 147 7.36 -2.62 11.75
CA ARG A 147 6.22 -2.63 12.67
C ARG A 147 5.90 -1.23 13.21
N ALA A 148 6.93 -0.46 13.58
CA ALA A 148 6.75 0.91 14.05
C ALA A 148 6.17 1.82 12.96
N SER A 149 6.65 1.72 11.71
CA SER A 149 6.10 2.50 10.58
C SER A 149 4.63 2.16 10.30
N LEU A 150 4.23 0.87 10.43
CA LEU A 150 2.84 0.46 10.32
C LEU A 150 1.98 1.06 11.46
N ALA A 151 2.47 1.04 12.71
CA ALA A 151 1.77 1.64 13.84
C ALA A 151 1.56 3.15 13.65
N ILE A 152 2.56 3.87 13.16
CA ILE A 152 2.45 5.29 12.79
C ILE A 152 1.39 5.48 11.70
N GLY A 153 1.43 4.65 10.65
CA GLY A 153 0.50 4.72 9.52
C GLY A 153 -0.97 4.58 9.91
N VAL A 154 -1.27 3.79 10.95
CA VAL A 154 -2.66 3.57 11.41
C VAL A 154 -3.06 4.43 12.61
N ALA A 155 -2.19 5.28 13.13
CA ALA A 155 -2.44 6.05 14.35
C ALA A 155 -3.73 6.88 14.28
N LEU A 156 -3.99 7.50 13.13
CA LEU A 156 -5.19 8.31 12.88
C LEU A 156 -6.43 7.51 12.49
N ASN A 157 -6.36 6.19 12.54
CA ASN A 157 -7.44 5.30 12.12
C ASN A 157 -7.94 5.58 10.68
N PRO A 158 -7.05 5.57 9.67
CA PRO A 158 -7.42 5.91 8.31
C PRO A 158 -8.38 4.86 7.72
N GLY A 159 -9.36 5.30 6.92
CA GLY A 159 -10.23 4.40 6.17
C GLY A 159 -9.48 3.64 5.07
N ILE A 160 -8.38 4.22 4.56
CA ILE A 160 -7.52 3.64 3.52
C ILE A 160 -6.07 3.69 3.97
N LEU A 161 -5.41 2.54 3.95
CA LEU A 161 -3.99 2.40 4.20
C LEU A 161 -3.27 1.99 2.93
N LEU A 162 -2.27 2.76 2.54
CA LEU A 162 -1.39 2.50 1.42
C LEU A 162 -0.03 2.06 1.94
N LEU A 163 0.48 0.95 1.44
CA LEU A 163 1.78 0.40 1.83
C LEU A 163 2.66 0.26 0.59
N ASP A 164 3.79 0.95 0.59
CA ASP A 164 4.77 0.85 -0.50
C ASP A 164 5.86 -0.15 -0.09
N GLU A 165 5.90 -1.31 -0.78
CA GLU A 165 6.87 -2.40 -0.58
C GLU A 165 7.09 -2.80 0.90
N PRO A 166 6.03 -3.18 1.64
CA PRO A 166 6.13 -3.39 3.10
C PRO A 166 7.02 -4.56 3.52
N THR A 167 7.34 -5.49 2.60
CA THR A 167 8.21 -6.66 2.86
C THR A 167 9.58 -6.57 2.22
N ALA A 168 9.90 -5.45 1.56
CA ALA A 168 11.18 -5.26 0.89
C ALA A 168 12.36 -5.30 1.87
N ASN A 169 13.44 -5.95 1.44
CA ASN A 169 14.70 -6.07 2.20
C ASN A 169 14.58 -6.76 3.57
N LEU A 170 13.52 -7.55 3.78
CA LEU A 170 13.34 -8.37 4.98
C LEU A 170 13.77 -9.82 4.73
N ASP A 171 14.35 -10.45 5.75
CA ASP A 171 14.57 -11.88 5.76
C ASP A 171 13.23 -12.66 5.80
N ILE A 172 13.26 -13.94 5.49
CA ILE A 172 12.06 -14.78 5.37
C ILE A 172 11.22 -14.81 6.65
N ALA A 173 11.87 -14.88 7.82
CA ALA A 173 11.16 -14.96 9.11
C ALA A 173 10.46 -13.63 9.43
N THR A 174 11.18 -12.52 9.29
CA THR A 174 10.64 -11.17 9.48
C THR A 174 9.53 -10.85 8.48
N ARG A 175 9.68 -11.27 7.21
CA ARG A 175 8.63 -11.12 6.20
C ARG A 175 7.33 -11.82 6.61
N LYS A 176 7.41 -13.07 7.09
CA LYS A 176 6.24 -13.80 7.58
C LYS A 176 5.58 -13.11 8.78
N GLU A 177 6.36 -12.52 9.67
CA GLU A 177 5.83 -11.74 10.79
C GLU A 177 5.06 -10.50 10.31
N ILE A 178 5.61 -9.75 9.37
CA ILE A 178 4.93 -8.59 8.78
C ILE A 178 3.65 -9.00 8.05
N MET A 179 3.66 -10.10 7.30
CA MET A 179 2.46 -10.63 6.64
C MET A 179 1.35 -10.97 7.64
N ARG A 180 1.68 -11.60 8.78
CA ARG A 180 0.72 -11.85 9.87
C ARG A 180 0.17 -10.53 10.41
N THR A 181 1.05 -9.56 10.69
CA THR A 181 0.64 -8.23 11.15
C THR A 181 -0.35 -7.59 10.18
N LEU A 182 -0.08 -7.62 8.86
CA LEU A 182 -0.99 -7.10 7.83
C LEU A 182 -2.34 -7.81 7.81
N THR A 183 -2.35 -9.12 8.05
CA THR A 183 -3.59 -9.90 8.14
C THR A 183 -4.41 -9.52 9.37
N ASP A 184 -3.75 -9.27 10.50
CA ASP A 184 -4.37 -8.93 11.78
C ASP A 184 -4.84 -7.47 11.84
N MET A 185 -4.46 -6.63 10.85
CA MET A 185 -4.85 -5.21 10.79
C MET A 185 -6.26 -4.96 10.23
N LYS A 186 -6.98 -5.98 9.78
CA LYS A 186 -8.32 -5.84 9.18
C LYS A 186 -9.35 -5.13 10.07
N ASP A 187 -9.14 -5.14 11.40
CA ASP A 187 -10.01 -4.45 12.36
C ASP A 187 -9.62 -2.98 12.56
N ILE A 188 -8.46 -2.55 12.03
CA ILE A 188 -7.94 -1.19 12.20
C ILE A 188 -8.28 -0.32 11.00
N THR A 189 -8.25 -0.88 9.80
CA THR A 189 -8.49 -0.14 8.55
C THR A 189 -9.31 -0.99 7.59
N GLU A 190 -10.30 -0.36 6.94
CA GLU A 190 -11.22 -1.07 6.06
C GLU A 190 -10.58 -1.45 4.73
N THR A 191 -9.87 -0.51 4.11
CA THR A 191 -9.31 -0.65 2.77
C THR A 191 -7.80 -0.60 2.83
N VAL A 192 -7.12 -1.59 2.26
CA VAL A 192 -5.67 -1.64 2.20
C VAL A 192 -5.20 -1.87 0.77
N MET A 193 -4.28 -1.03 0.31
CA MET A 193 -3.57 -1.22 -0.96
C MET A 193 -2.08 -1.40 -0.69
N ILE A 194 -1.51 -2.47 -1.22
CA ILE A 194 -0.08 -2.78 -1.13
C ILE A 194 0.53 -2.72 -2.52
N ALA A 195 1.47 -1.79 -2.75
CA ALA A 195 2.33 -1.82 -3.92
C ALA A 195 3.51 -2.76 -3.62
N THR A 196 3.70 -3.78 -4.43
CA THR A 196 4.78 -4.74 -4.20
C THR A 196 5.17 -5.51 -5.46
N HIS A 197 6.37 -6.07 -5.44
CA HIS A 197 6.86 -7.09 -6.37
C HIS A 197 6.95 -8.48 -5.70
N ASP A 198 6.56 -8.60 -4.43
CA ASP A 198 6.52 -9.85 -3.69
C ASP A 198 5.27 -10.66 -4.06
N MET A 199 5.40 -11.54 -5.05
CA MET A 199 4.27 -12.32 -5.56
C MET A 199 3.74 -13.33 -4.55
N GLN A 200 4.54 -13.76 -3.56
CA GLN A 200 4.04 -14.60 -2.48
C GLN A 200 3.08 -13.82 -1.57
N LEU A 201 3.44 -12.58 -1.19
CA LEU A 201 2.55 -11.69 -0.45
C LEU A 201 1.25 -11.45 -1.24
N VAL A 202 1.36 -11.15 -2.53
CA VAL A 202 0.19 -10.95 -3.40
C VAL A 202 -0.72 -12.16 -3.38
N CYS A 203 -0.17 -13.36 -3.57
CA CYS A 203 -0.93 -14.60 -3.61
C CYS A 203 -1.63 -14.94 -2.29
N GLU A 204 -0.96 -14.72 -1.16
CA GLU A 204 -1.49 -15.09 0.16
C GLU A 204 -2.47 -14.06 0.73
N TRP A 205 -2.31 -12.77 0.36
CA TRP A 205 -3.00 -11.69 1.05
C TRP A 205 -4.05 -10.96 0.19
N ALA A 206 -3.78 -10.74 -1.12
CA ALA A 206 -4.62 -9.89 -1.95
C ALA A 206 -5.93 -10.59 -2.36
N GLN A 207 -7.03 -9.83 -2.36
CA GLN A 207 -8.32 -10.23 -2.92
C GLN A 207 -8.48 -9.76 -4.36
N ARG A 208 -7.89 -8.59 -4.67
CA ARG A 208 -7.89 -7.96 -6.00
C ARG A 208 -6.47 -7.56 -6.36
N ILE A 209 -6.11 -7.75 -7.59
CA ILE A 209 -4.81 -7.42 -8.13
C ILE A 209 -5.00 -6.43 -9.27
N VAL A 210 -4.36 -5.27 -9.15
CA VAL A 210 -4.27 -4.25 -10.19
C VAL A 210 -2.88 -4.27 -10.77
N VAL A 211 -2.77 -4.48 -12.07
CA VAL A 211 -1.49 -4.59 -12.78
C VAL A 211 -1.21 -3.30 -13.53
N LEU A 212 -0.15 -2.60 -13.14
CA LEU A 212 0.35 -1.43 -13.84
C LEU A 212 1.50 -1.79 -14.78
N CYS A 213 1.39 -1.30 -16.01
CA CYS A 213 2.47 -1.38 -16.98
C CYS A 213 2.55 -0.06 -17.76
N ARG A 214 3.73 0.58 -17.74
CA ARG A 214 4.00 1.83 -18.47
C ARG A 214 2.92 2.90 -18.27
N GLY A 215 2.49 3.09 -17.02
CA GLY A 215 1.51 4.11 -16.66
C GLY A 215 0.05 3.80 -17.02
N ARG A 216 -0.27 2.56 -17.32
CA ARG A 216 -1.64 2.10 -17.61
C ARG A 216 -2.00 0.91 -16.75
N VAL A 217 -3.27 0.78 -16.40
CA VAL A 217 -3.83 -0.46 -15.86
C VAL A 217 -4.01 -1.44 -17.02
N VAL A 218 -3.22 -2.51 -17.04
CA VAL A 218 -3.28 -3.52 -18.11
C VAL A 218 -4.11 -4.73 -17.70
N ALA A 219 -4.30 -4.94 -16.40
CA ALA A 219 -5.20 -5.96 -15.87
C ALA A 219 -5.71 -5.56 -14.48
N ASP A 220 -6.90 -6.00 -14.15
CA ASP A 220 -7.59 -5.74 -12.89
C ASP A 220 -8.55 -6.90 -12.63
N GLY A 221 -8.30 -7.67 -11.58
CA GLY A 221 -9.09 -8.87 -11.31
C GLY A 221 -8.66 -9.61 -10.06
N THR A 222 -9.22 -10.77 -9.87
CA THR A 222 -8.89 -11.69 -8.79
C THR A 222 -7.52 -12.34 -9.02
N ARG A 223 -6.99 -12.96 -7.98
CA ARG A 223 -5.73 -13.72 -8.06
C ARG A 223 -5.76 -14.77 -9.18
N ASP A 224 -6.86 -15.51 -9.30
CA ASP A 224 -6.96 -16.62 -10.26
C ASP A 224 -7.06 -16.09 -11.70
N GLU A 225 -7.75 -14.97 -11.91
CA GLU A 225 -7.83 -14.30 -13.22
C GLU A 225 -6.48 -13.75 -13.67
N ILE A 226 -5.69 -13.18 -12.77
CA ILE A 226 -4.40 -12.58 -13.10
C ILE A 226 -3.31 -13.65 -13.27
N PHE A 227 -3.13 -14.53 -12.28
CA PHE A 227 -2.08 -15.55 -12.34
C PHE A 227 -2.42 -16.73 -13.27
N GLY A 228 -3.69 -16.93 -13.58
CA GLY A 228 -4.14 -17.89 -14.60
C GLY A 228 -3.98 -17.41 -16.04
N ASN A 229 -3.65 -16.13 -16.26
CA ASN A 229 -3.55 -15.54 -17.60
C ASN A 229 -2.08 -15.34 -17.99
N GLN A 230 -1.55 -16.29 -18.82
CA GLN A 230 -0.16 -16.28 -19.27
C GLN A 230 0.19 -15.01 -20.07
N GLU A 231 -0.72 -14.48 -20.87
CA GLU A 231 -0.48 -13.28 -21.67
C GLU A 231 -0.22 -12.04 -20.78
N ILE A 232 -0.98 -11.89 -19.68
CA ILE A 232 -0.76 -10.84 -18.67
C ILE A 232 0.63 -11.03 -18.05
N LEU A 233 0.94 -12.25 -17.60
CA LEU A 233 2.21 -12.56 -16.93
C LEU A 233 3.42 -12.25 -17.82
N ASP A 234 3.35 -12.63 -19.10
CA ASP A 234 4.42 -12.39 -20.07
C ASP A 234 4.56 -10.89 -20.39
N THR A 235 3.43 -10.17 -20.52
CA THR A 235 3.44 -8.73 -20.83
C THR A 235 4.11 -7.91 -19.73
N VAL A 236 3.92 -8.27 -18.47
CA VAL A 236 4.47 -7.53 -17.32
C VAL A 236 5.72 -8.15 -16.73
N GLY A 237 6.16 -9.31 -17.25
CA GLY A 237 7.35 -10.00 -16.79
C GLY A 237 7.23 -10.54 -15.35
N ILE A 238 6.02 -10.91 -14.92
CA ILE A 238 5.74 -11.43 -13.58
C ILE A 238 5.69 -12.96 -13.63
N ARG A 239 6.24 -13.60 -12.60
CA ARG A 239 6.12 -15.05 -12.38
C ARG A 239 5.24 -15.31 -11.18
N PRO A 240 4.18 -16.14 -11.32
CA PRO A 240 3.37 -16.54 -10.18
C PRO A 240 4.22 -17.34 -9.19
N PRO A 241 3.90 -17.34 -7.89
CA PRO A 241 4.57 -18.19 -6.92
C PRO A 241 4.42 -19.67 -7.27
N GLU A 242 5.42 -20.49 -6.94
CA GLU A 242 5.39 -21.93 -7.16
C GLU A 242 4.14 -22.61 -6.57
N ILE A 243 3.71 -22.13 -5.39
CA ILE A 243 2.52 -22.65 -4.71
C ILE A 243 1.24 -22.48 -5.53
N PHE A 244 1.11 -21.40 -6.31
CA PHE A 244 -0.03 -21.20 -7.22
C PHE A 244 0.02 -22.17 -8.39
N SER A 245 1.19 -22.34 -8.99
CA SER A 245 1.41 -23.28 -10.11
C SER A 245 1.18 -24.74 -9.68
N MET A 246 1.56 -25.11 -8.46
CA MET A 246 1.29 -26.43 -7.88
C MET A 246 -0.22 -26.63 -7.63
N GLY A 247 -0.94 -25.63 -7.14
CA GLY A 247 -2.40 -25.68 -6.95
C GLY A 247 -3.12 -25.94 -8.27
N GLN A 248 -2.81 -25.19 -9.32
CA GLN A 248 -3.39 -25.41 -10.65
C GLN A 248 -3.08 -26.83 -11.21
N ALA A 249 -1.87 -27.32 -11.00
CA ALA A 249 -1.49 -28.67 -11.45
C ALA A 249 -2.23 -29.77 -10.69
N LEU A 250 -2.58 -29.57 -9.42
CA LEU A 250 -3.38 -30.49 -8.62
C LEU A 250 -4.86 -30.47 -9.06
N ASP A 251 -5.43 -29.28 -9.27
CA ASP A 251 -6.80 -29.15 -9.77
C ASP A 251 -6.97 -29.74 -11.17
N SER A 252 -6.00 -29.54 -12.07
CA SER A 252 -6.02 -30.14 -13.40
C SER A 252 -5.91 -31.67 -13.36
N ARG A 253 -5.22 -32.25 -12.37
CA ARG A 253 -5.16 -33.71 -12.18
C ARG A 253 -6.44 -34.29 -11.60
N ALA A 254 -7.17 -33.54 -10.77
CA ALA A 254 -8.46 -33.97 -10.24
C ALA A 254 -9.52 -34.16 -11.36
N PHE A 255 -9.42 -33.42 -12.45
CA PHE A 255 -10.28 -33.59 -13.64
C PHE A 255 -9.87 -34.74 -14.58
N CYS A 256 -8.69 -35.33 -14.39
CA CYS A 256 -8.23 -36.46 -15.22
C CYS A 256 -8.67 -37.85 -14.67
N TYR A 257 -9.38 -37.92 -13.57
CA TYR A 257 -9.85 -39.15 -12.92
C TYR A 257 -11.38 -39.24 -12.80
N THR A 258 -12.12 -38.41 -13.53
CA THR A 258 -13.57 -38.56 -13.79
C THR A 258 -13.82 -38.80 -15.27
#